data_44f3d978b93314e0e62d3d405c16e929
#
_entry.id   44f3d978b93314e0e62d3d405c16e929
#
_cell.length_a   1.000
_cell.length_b   1.000
_cell.length_c   1.000
_cell.angle_alpha   90.00
_cell.angle_beta   90.00
_cell.angle_gamma   90.00
#
_symmetry.space_group_name_H-M   'P 1'
#
loop_
_entity.id
_entity.type
_entity.pdbx_description
1 polymer ?
#
loop_
_entity_poly.entity_id
_entity_poly.type
_entity_poly.pdbx_seq_one_letter_code
_entity_poly.pdbx_strand_id
1 'polypeptide(L)'
;MVGCGALGCEISKNLGMLDMATGVNSHLTITDMDIIEQSNLTRQFLFSNKDIGKHKSTVVKEKLKMYCPKTNIIENTIEVSKNTEDTFNSAFWESCDIVVGALDNVAVSYTHLTLPTKSGV
;
A
#
# COMPACT_ATOMS: atom_id res chain seq x y z
N MET A 1 3.79 0.42 -1.68
CA MET A 1 3.09 -0.88 -1.50
C MET A 1 1.72 -0.79 -2.16
N VAL A 2 1.41 -1.76 -2.98
CA VAL A 2 0.13 -1.84 -3.68
C VAL A 2 -0.73 -2.93 -3.04
N GLY A 3 -1.85 -2.55 -2.45
CA GLY A 3 -2.77 -3.44 -1.76
C GLY A 3 -2.69 -3.36 -0.25
N CYS A 4 -3.85 -3.32 0.40
CA CYS A 4 -3.98 -3.21 1.86
C CYS A 4 -4.92 -4.29 2.42
N GLY A 5 -4.89 -5.49 1.86
CA GLY A 5 -5.62 -6.62 2.39
C GLY A 5 -4.87 -7.30 3.54
N ALA A 6 -5.09 -8.58 3.73
CA ALA A 6 -4.44 -9.32 4.81
C ALA A 6 -2.92 -9.27 4.69
N LEU A 7 -2.39 -9.54 3.51
CA LEU A 7 -0.95 -9.49 3.27
C LEU A 7 -0.41 -8.08 3.41
N GLY A 8 -1.12 -7.09 2.87
CA GLY A 8 -0.71 -5.69 2.97
C GLY A 8 -0.63 -5.20 4.42
N CYS A 9 -1.59 -5.60 5.26
CA CYS A 9 -1.55 -5.27 6.68
C CYS A 9 -0.30 -5.83 7.36
N GLU A 10 0.02 -7.09 7.08
CA GLU A 10 1.20 -7.72 7.67
C GLU A 10 2.50 -7.11 7.17
N ILE A 11 2.62 -6.90 5.87
CA ILE A 11 3.83 -6.33 5.28
C ILE A 11 4.06 -4.91 5.79
N SER A 12 3.02 -4.08 5.76
CA SER A 12 3.18 -2.68 6.19
C SER A 12 3.56 -2.56 7.65
N LYS A 13 3.00 -3.42 8.50
CA LYS A 13 3.41 -3.48 9.90
C LYS A 13 4.89 -3.84 10.02
N ASN A 14 5.32 -4.85 9.30
CA ASN A 14 6.72 -5.28 9.37
C ASN A 14 7.68 -4.22 8.84
N LEU A 15 7.31 -3.54 7.75
CA LEU A 15 8.13 -2.45 7.22
C LEU A 15 8.27 -1.32 8.24
N GLY A 16 7.18 -0.97 8.89
CA GLY A 16 7.21 0.05 9.93
C GLY A 16 8.07 -0.34 11.11
N MET A 17 7.98 -1.60 11.54
CA MET A 17 8.76 -2.11 12.67
C MET A 17 10.25 -2.24 12.35
N LEU A 18 10.60 -2.34 11.07
CA LEU A 18 11.99 -2.32 10.62
C LEU A 18 12.54 -0.91 10.45
N ASP A 19 11.78 0.10 10.85
CA ASP A 19 12.13 1.51 10.68
C ASP A 19 12.35 1.91 9.22
N MET A 20 11.63 1.29 8.31
CA MET A 20 11.67 1.70 6.91
C MET A 20 10.95 3.03 6.72
N ALA A 21 11.41 3.80 5.75
CA ALA A 21 10.79 5.09 5.38
C ALA A 21 10.75 6.10 6.53
N THR A 22 11.77 6.14 7.36
CA THR A 22 11.85 7.06 8.49
C THR A 22 12.75 8.28 8.23
N GLY A 23 13.51 8.27 7.14
CA GLY A 23 14.41 9.37 6.81
C GLY A 23 13.68 10.60 6.29
N VAL A 24 14.37 11.72 6.26
CA VAL A 24 13.78 13.01 5.88
C VAL A 24 13.18 12.98 4.46
N ASN A 25 13.85 12.32 3.53
CA ASN A 25 13.38 12.25 2.15
C ASN A 25 12.82 10.87 1.79
N SER A 26 12.52 10.05 2.77
CA SER A 26 11.98 8.72 2.53
C SER A 26 10.53 8.64 2.94
N HIS A 27 9.78 7.77 2.26
CA HIS A 27 8.38 7.55 2.59
C HIS A 27 7.92 6.20 2.07
N LEU A 28 6.85 5.71 2.67
CA LEU A 28 6.13 4.53 2.22
C LEU A 28 4.82 4.99 1.62
N THR A 29 4.66 4.79 0.32
CA THR A 29 3.39 5.07 -0.35
C THR A 29 2.55 3.80 -0.34
N ILE A 30 1.32 3.92 0.16
CA ILE A 30 0.36 2.82 0.23
C ILE A 30 -0.80 3.16 -0.68
N THR A 31 -1.16 2.27 -1.58
CA THR A 31 -2.28 2.50 -2.47
C THR A 31 -3.26 1.34 -2.45
N ASP A 32 -4.53 1.66 -2.29
CA ASP A 32 -5.63 0.69 -2.31
C ASP A 32 -6.93 1.47 -2.50
N MET A 33 -7.79 1.00 -3.39
CA MET A 33 -9.07 1.67 -3.64
C MET A 33 -10.21 1.14 -2.79
N ASP A 34 -10.01 0.01 -2.16
CA ASP A 34 -11.10 -0.69 -1.47
C ASP A 34 -11.56 0.01 -0.19
N ILE A 35 -12.82 -0.22 0.12
CA ILE A 35 -13.44 0.20 1.37
C ILE A 35 -13.52 -1.01 2.28
N ILE A 36 -13.33 -0.79 3.56
CA ILE A 36 -13.35 -1.85 4.57
C ILE A 36 -14.77 -2.37 4.73
N GLU A 37 -14.90 -3.69 4.65
CA GLU A 37 -16.15 -4.40 4.86
C GLU A 37 -16.02 -5.34 6.06
N GLN A 38 -17.16 -5.74 6.63
CA GLN A 38 -17.15 -6.60 7.80
C GLN A 38 -16.37 -7.90 7.58
N SER A 39 -16.47 -8.49 6.38
CA SER A 39 -15.75 -9.72 6.06
C SER A 39 -14.23 -9.57 6.12
N ASN A 40 -13.72 -8.37 5.99
CA ASN A 40 -12.28 -8.11 6.05
C ASN A 40 -11.72 -8.29 7.46
N LEU A 41 -12.55 -8.12 8.48
CA LEU A 41 -12.08 -8.07 9.88
C LEU A 41 -11.55 -9.41 10.39
N THR A 42 -11.88 -10.50 9.71
CA THR A 42 -11.45 -11.84 10.14
C THR A 42 -9.98 -12.09 9.90
N ARG A 43 -9.37 -11.40 8.92
CA ARG A 43 -7.98 -11.64 8.54
C ARG A 43 -7.13 -10.39 8.33
N GLN A 44 -7.76 -9.22 8.23
CA GLN A 44 -7.07 -7.96 8.03
C GLN A 44 -6.97 -7.24 9.38
N PHE A 45 -5.98 -7.60 10.16
CA PHE A 45 -5.94 -7.32 11.59
C PHE A 45 -5.88 -5.84 11.97
N LEU A 46 -5.47 -4.97 11.05
CA LEU A 46 -5.40 -3.53 11.34
C LEU A 46 -6.78 -2.88 11.42
N PHE A 47 -7.81 -3.55 10.92
CA PHE A 47 -9.15 -2.97 10.83
C PHE A 47 -10.05 -3.46 11.95
N SER A 48 -10.90 -2.57 12.45
CA SER A 48 -11.88 -2.88 13.49
C SER A 48 -13.28 -2.48 13.03
N ASN A 49 -14.30 -2.85 13.81
CA ASN A 49 -15.68 -2.56 13.45
C ASN A 49 -15.95 -1.09 13.14
N LYS A 50 -15.30 -0.19 13.86
CA LYS A 50 -15.49 1.25 13.64
C LYS A 50 -14.88 1.74 12.33
N ASP A 51 -14.05 0.93 11.69
CA ASP A 51 -13.39 1.29 10.44
C ASP A 51 -14.18 0.88 9.21
N ILE A 52 -15.27 0.13 9.36
CA ILE A 52 -16.12 -0.30 8.25
C ILE A 52 -16.64 0.93 7.52
N GLY A 53 -16.51 0.92 6.20
CA GLY A 53 -16.92 2.04 5.35
C GLY A 53 -15.81 3.03 5.03
N LYS A 54 -14.67 2.93 5.70
CA LYS A 54 -13.53 3.79 5.42
C LYS A 54 -12.62 3.13 4.39
N HIS A 55 -11.80 3.93 3.73
CA HIS A 55 -10.80 3.39 2.78
C HIS A 55 -9.71 2.63 3.52
N LYS A 56 -9.32 1.48 2.96
CA LYS A 56 -8.29 0.64 3.57
C LYS A 56 -6.96 1.37 3.72
N SER A 57 -6.51 2.08 2.68
CA SER A 57 -5.24 2.80 2.73
C SER A 57 -5.23 3.88 3.80
N THR A 58 -6.34 4.57 3.98
CA THR A 58 -6.47 5.60 5.00
C THR A 58 -6.33 5.02 6.40
N VAL A 59 -7.03 3.92 6.67
CA VAL A 59 -6.99 3.29 7.99
C VAL A 59 -5.65 2.64 8.25
N VAL A 60 -5.02 2.03 7.25
CA VAL A 60 -3.67 1.48 7.41
C VAL A 60 -2.71 2.59 7.82
N LYS A 61 -2.77 3.74 7.17
CA LYS A 61 -1.94 4.87 7.55
C LYS A 61 -2.18 5.29 9.00
N GLU A 62 -3.43 5.45 9.40
CA GLU A 62 -3.78 5.84 10.76
C GLU A 62 -3.22 4.86 11.79
N LYS A 63 -3.40 3.56 11.55
CA LYS A 63 -2.95 2.53 12.49
C LYS A 63 -1.43 2.44 12.56
N LEU A 64 -0.77 2.51 11.41
CA LEU A 64 0.69 2.47 11.38
C LEU A 64 1.31 3.67 12.07
N LYS A 65 0.69 4.85 11.99
CA LYS A 65 1.18 6.02 12.72
C LYS A 65 1.14 5.80 14.23
N MET A 66 0.23 5.00 14.70
CA MET A 66 0.16 4.65 16.13
C MET A 66 1.27 3.69 16.54
N TYR A 67 1.58 2.69 15.71
CA TYR A 67 2.60 1.70 16.01
C TYR A 67 4.01 2.16 15.63
N CYS A 68 4.13 2.91 14.56
CA CYS A 68 5.40 3.32 13.96
C CYS A 68 5.37 4.81 13.66
N PRO A 69 5.38 5.67 14.68
CA PRO A 69 5.18 7.11 14.47
C PRO A 69 6.27 7.79 13.64
N LYS A 70 7.43 7.17 13.50
CA LYS A 70 8.53 7.73 12.70
C LYS A 70 8.43 7.41 11.22
N THR A 71 7.58 6.47 10.83
CA THR A 71 7.42 6.09 9.42
C THR A 71 6.64 7.16 8.68
N ASN A 72 7.19 7.65 7.58
CA ASN A 72 6.53 8.64 6.73
C ASN A 72 5.62 7.91 5.74
N ILE A 73 4.32 8.10 5.86
CA ILE A 73 3.34 7.36 5.06
C ILE A 73 2.54 8.30 4.18
N ILE A 74 2.45 7.97 2.90
CA ILE A 74 1.59 8.64 1.93
C ILE A 74 0.52 7.64 1.51
N GLU A 75 -0.73 8.02 1.62
CA GLU A 75 -1.85 7.16 1.25
C GLU A 75 -2.46 7.59 -0.09
N ASN A 76 -2.88 6.60 -0.87
CA ASN A 76 -3.66 6.82 -2.09
C ASN A 76 -4.87 5.90 -2.04
N THR A 77 -6.02 6.43 -2.43
CA THR A 77 -7.29 5.69 -2.43
C THR A 77 -7.72 5.28 -3.83
N ILE A 78 -6.80 5.28 -4.78
CA ILE A 78 -7.09 4.93 -6.16
C ILE A 78 -6.46 3.60 -6.54
N GLU A 79 -7.09 2.94 -7.50
CA GLU A 79 -6.61 1.66 -8.02
C GLU A 79 -5.38 1.87 -8.91
N VAL A 80 -4.43 0.96 -8.84
CA VAL A 80 -3.35 0.91 -9.81
C VAL A 80 -3.86 0.14 -11.03
N SER A 81 -4.13 0.84 -12.11
CA SER A 81 -4.71 0.26 -13.32
C SER A 81 -4.30 1.08 -14.54
N LYS A 82 -4.69 0.62 -15.72
CA LYS A 82 -4.44 1.37 -16.94
C LYS A 82 -5.12 2.73 -16.92
N ASN A 83 -6.23 2.85 -16.22
CA ASN A 83 -6.97 4.10 -16.13
C ASN A 83 -6.31 5.13 -15.22
N THR A 84 -5.31 4.73 -14.45
CA THR A 84 -4.61 5.60 -13.51
C THR A 84 -3.14 5.80 -13.87
N GLU A 85 -2.79 5.58 -15.13
CA GLU A 85 -1.41 5.75 -15.58
C GLU A 85 -0.89 7.18 -15.47
N ASP A 86 -1.78 8.16 -15.45
CA ASP A 86 -1.37 9.54 -15.23
C ASP A 86 -0.79 9.76 -13.83
N THR A 87 -1.31 9.03 -12.85
CA THR A 87 -0.81 9.08 -11.47
C THR A 87 0.34 8.12 -11.28
N PHE A 88 0.18 6.88 -11.74
CA PHE A 88 1.18 5.83 -11.58
C PHE A 88 1.95 5.65 -12.89
N ASN A 89 2.61 6.73 -13.32
CA ASN A 89 3.38 6.72 -14.56
C ASN A 89 4.81 6.20 -14.33
N SER A 90 5.58 6.18 -15.38
CA SER A 90 6.97 5.70 -15.28
C SER A 90 7.80 6.47 -14.27
N ALA A 91 7.61 7.79 -14.22
CA ALA A 91 8.34 8.62 -13.27
C ALA A 91 7.99 8.24 -11.83
N PHE A 92 6.73 7.95 -11.55
CA PHE A 92 6.32 7.49 -10.24
C PHE A 92 7.04 6.18 -9.86
N TRP A 93 6.99 5.18 -10.75
CA TRP A 93 7.60 3.88 -10.45
C TRP A 93 9.12 3.97 -10.33
N GLU A 94 9.75 4.80 -11.15
CA GLU A 94 11.19 5.00 -11.08
C GLU A 94 11.63 5.71 -9.81
N SER A 95 10.75 6.49 -9.22
CA SER A 95 11.04 7.16 -7.95
C SER A 95 11.05 6.19 -6.76
N CYS A 96 10.50 5.00 -6.94
CA CYS A 96 10.45 4.00 -5.88
C CYS A 96 11.74 3.18 -5.86
N ASP A 97 12.31 3.00 -4.68
CA ASP A 97 13.45 2.09 -4.52
C ASP A 97 12.97 0.65 -4.52
N ILE A 98 11.80 0.41 -3.93
CA ILE A 98 11.21 -0.92 -3.81
C ILE A 98 9.71 -0.81 -4.07
N VAL A 99 9.17 -1.74 -4.83
CA VAL A 99 7.73 -1.86 -5.05
C VAL A 99 7.28 -3.19 -4.46
N VAL A 100 6.32 -3.13 -3.55
CA VAL A 100 5.77 -4.32 -2.90
C VAL A 100 4.34 -4.53 -3.38
N GLY A 101 4.08 -5.67 -4.00
CA GLY A 101 2.75 -6.06 -4.44
C GLY A 101 2.07 -6.94 -3.41
N ALA A 102 0.98 -6.47 -2.87
CA ALA A 102 0.17 -7.20 -1.89
C ALA A 102 -1.27 -7.35 -2.38
N LEU A 103 -1.43 -7.46 -3.69
CA LEU A 103 -2.72 -7.67 -4.33
C LEU A 103 -3.03 -9.16 -4.40
N ASP A 104 -4.29 -9.50 -4.23
CA ASP A 104 -4.75 -10.87 -4.37
C ASP A 104 -5.19 -11.19 -5.80
N ASN A 105 -5.18 -10.22 -6.70
CA ASN A 105 -5.48 -10.41 -8.11
C ASN A 105 -4.17 -10.58 -8.89
N VAL A 106 -3.88 -11.80 -9.29
CA VAL A 106 -2.63 -12.14 -9.97
C VAL A 106 -2.46 -11.38 -11.29
N ALA A 107 -3.54 -11.22 -12.05
CA ALA A 107 -3.48 -10.52 -13.33
C ALA A 107 -3.07 -9.06 -13.15
N VAL A 108 -3.64 -8.37 -12.19
CA VAL A 108 -3.30 -6.98 -11.90
C VAL A 108 -1.87 -6.87 -11.40
N SER A 109 -1.47 -7.73 -10.47
CA SER A 109 -0.11 -7.73 -9.95
C SER A 109 0.91 -7.93 -11.05
N TYR A 110 0.68 -8.93 -11.90
CA TYR A 110 1.60 -9.24 -12.99
C TYR A 110 1.68 -8.10 -13.99
N THR A 111 0.52 -7.59 -14.43
CA THR A 111 0.46 -6.60 -15.49
C THR A 111 1.03 -5.25 -15.07
N HIS A 112 0.69 -4.80 -13.87
CA HIS A 112 1.02 -3.44 -13.45
C HIS A 112 2.31 -3.32 -12.67
N LEU A 113 2.71 -4.34 -11.95
CA LEU A 113 3.93 -4.28 -11.16
C LEU A 113 5.18 -4.70 -11.90
N THR A 114 5.03 -5.40 -13.02
CA THR A 114 6.20 -5.79 -13.81
C THR A 114 6.54 -4.81 -14.92
N LEU A 115 5.55 -4.06 -15.41
CA LEU A 115 5.76 -3.15 -16.52
C LEU A 115 6.87 -2.13 -16.32
N PRO A 116 6.94 -1.46 -15.20
CA PRO A 116 7.99 -0.47 -15.02
C PRO A 116 9.27 -1.09 -14.55
N THR A 117 9.45 -2.31 -14.81
CA THR A 117 10.62 -2.93 -14.37
C THR A 117 11.75 -2.11 -14.81
N LYS A 118 12.42 -1.69 -13.97
CA LYS A 118 13.63 -1.05 -14.15
C LYS A 118 14.47 -1.94 -14.96
N SER A 119 13.92 -2.05 -16.06
CA SER A 119 14.53 -2.47 -17.05
C SER A 119 15.69 -3.27 -16.93
N GLY A 120 15.62 -4.18 -17.17
CA GLY A 120 16.66 -4.89 -17.19
C GLY A 120 17.03 -5.54 -15.95
N VAL A 121 16.33 -5.33 -15.14
CA VAL A 121 16.56 -6.06 -13.91
C VAL A 121 15.97 -7.44 -14.03
#